data_ef16a9b7a202938e071e006843e96d7f
#
_entry.id   ef16a9b7a202938e071e006843e96d7f
#
_cell.length_a   1.000
_cell.length_b   1.000
_cell.length_c   1.000
_cell.angle_alpha   90.00
_cell.angle_beta   90.00
_cell.angle_gamma   90.00
#
_symmetry.space_group_name_H-M   'P 1'
#
loop_
_entity.id
_entity.type
_entity.pdbx_description
1 polymer ?
#
loop_
_entity_poly.entity_id
_entity_poly.type
_entity_poly.pdbx_seq_one_letter_code
_entity_poly.pdbx_strand_id
1 'polypeptide(L)' 'SKNALEAISHRLFQLEDQKKEINFIIKELKSLKNDIAETLKH' A
#
# COMPACT_ATOMS: atom_id res chain seq x y z
N SER A 1 -22.44 16.09 12.94
CA SER A 1 -23.60 15.81 12.12
C SER A 1 -23.44 14.49 11.36
N LYS A 2 -24.53 13.95 10.89
CA LYS A 2 -24.54 12.71 10.13
C LYS A 2 -23.69 12.84 8.85
N ASN A 3 -23.75 13.98 8.18
CA ASN A 3 -22.98 14.22 6.96
C ASN A 3 -21.48 14.24 7.22
N ALA A 4 -21.06 14.83 8.33
CA ALA A 4 -19.65 14.85 8.71
C ALA A 4 -19.13 13.43 9.01
N LEU A 5 -19.93 12.64 9.70
CA LEU A 5 -19.57 11.26 10.01
C LEU A 5 -19.43 10.42 8.73
N GLU A 6 -20.38 10.57 7.81
CA GLU A 6 -20.33 9.86 6.53
C GLU A 6 -19.12 10.27 5.69
N ALA A 7 -18.79 11.56 5.66
CA ALA A 7 -17.63 12.06 4.93
C ALA A 7 -16.34 11.53 5.52
N ILE A 8 -16.21 11.49 6.84
CA ILE A 8 -15.02 10.92 7.50
C ILE A 8 -14.90 9.44 7.23
N SER A 9 -16.00 8.71 7.32
CA SER A 9 -16.02 7.26 7.07
C SER A 9 -15.62 6.95 5.62
N HIS A 10 -16.11 7.74 4.68
CA HIS A 10 -15.77 7.59 3.26
C HIS A 10 -14.27 7.86 3.03
N ARG A 11 -13.75 8.93 3.65
CA ARG A 11 -12.33 9.25 3.53
C ARG A 11 -11.44 8.18 4.15
N LEU A 12 -11.85 7.65 5.29
CA LEU A 12 -11.13 6.58 5.95
C LEU A 12 -11.07 5.33 5.07
N PHE A 13 -12.19 4.98 4.45
CA PHE A 13 -12.24 3.85 3.52
C PHE A 13 -11.26 4.05 2.36
N GLN A 14 -11.24 5.24 1.77
CA GLN A 14 -10.32 5.56 0.67
C GLN A 14 -8.86 5.44 1.10
N LEU A 15 -8.51 5.93 2.28
CA LEU A 15 -7.15 5.87 2.80
C LEU A 15 -6.72 4.43 3.11
N GLU A 16 -7.62 3.62 3.64
CA GLU A 16 -7.33 2.22 3.89
C GLU A 16 -7.12 1.44 2.59
N ASP A 17 -7.88 1.78 1.56
CA ASP A 17 -7.71 1.19 0.24
C ASP A 17 -6.35 1.58 -0.36
N GLN A 18 -5.97 2.86 -0.28
CA GLN A 18 -4.66 3.34 -0.70
C GLN A 18 -3.52 2.64 0.06
N LYS A 19 -3.71 2.42 1.36
CA LYS A 19 -2.73 1.71 2.19
C LYS A 19 -2.50 0.28 1.68
N LYS A 20 -3.57 -0.41 1.29
CA LYS A 20 -3.46 -1.75 0.71
C LYS A 20 -2.66 -1.74 -0.59
N GLU A 21 -2.92 -0.76 -1.45
CA GLU A 21 -2.18 -0.61 -2.71
C GLU A 21 -0.70 -0.34 -2.44
N ILE A 22 -0.40 0.55 -1.50
CA ILE A 22 0.98 0.88 -1.13
C ILE A 22 1.68 -0.35 -0.55
N ASN A 23 1.02 -1.10 0.31
CA ASN A 23 1.58 -2.31 0.88
C ASN A 23 1.90 -3.35 -0.20
N PHE A 24 1.05 -3.46 -1.19
CA PHE A 24 1.28 -4.35 -2.33
C PHE A 24 2.52 -3.91 -3.13
N ILE A 25 2.64 -2.62 -3.42
CA ILE A 25 3.80 -2.07 -4.13
C ILE A 25 5.10 -2.29 -3.34
N ILE A 26 5.06 -2.06 -2.03
CA ILE A 26 6.23 -2.30 -1.17
C ILE A 26 6.66 -3.77 -1.25
N LYS A 27 5.71 -4.68 -1.21
CA LYS A 27 5.97 -6.11 -1.30
C LYS A 27 6.63 -6.47 -2.63
N GLU A 28 6.12 -5.91 -3.73
CA GLU A 28 6.70 -6.13 -5.05
C GLU A 28 8.13 -5.58 -5.14
N LEU A 29 8.37 -4.39 -4.61
CA LEU A 29 9.70 -3.77 -4.62
C LEU A 29 10.70 -4.56 -3.77
N LYS A 30 10.26 -5.07 -2.64
CA LYS A 30 11.12 -5.93 -1.80
C LYS A 30 11.50 -7.22 -2.53
N SER A 31 10.55 -7.81 -3.24
CA SER A 31 10.80 -9.00 -4.04
C SER A 31 11.80 -8.71 -5.16
N LEU A 32 11.62 -7.62 -5.87
CA LEU A 32 12.53 -7.20 -6.93
C LEU A 32 13.93 -6.92 -6.38
N LYS A 33 14.03 -6.26 -5.25
CA LYS A 33 15.30 -6.00 -4.57
C LYS A 33 16.03 -7.31 -4.26
N ASN A 34 15.30 -8.30 -3.74
CA ASN A 34 15.87 -9.61 -3.42
C ASN A 34 16.37 -10.33 -4.68
N ASP A 35 15.60 -10.26 -5.76
CA ASP A 35 15.98 -10.88 -7.03
C ASP A 35 17.27 -10.27 -7.58
N ILE A 36 17.37 -8.93 -7.53
CA ILE A 36 18.57 -8.23 -7.97
C ILE A 36 19.76 -8.59 -7.08
N ALA A 37 19.56 -8.63 -5.77
CA ALA A 37 20.62 -9.01 -4.83
C ALA A 37 21.13 -10.44 -5.09
N GLU A 38 20.24 -11.37 -5.37
CA GLU A 38 20.61 -12.74 -5.71
C GLU A 38 21.39 -12.79 -7.02
N THR A 39 20.98 -12.04 -8.03
CA THR A 39 21.67 -11.95 -9.31
C THR A 39 23.09 -11.40 -9.13
N LEU A 40 23.27 -10.39 -8.30
CA LEU A 40 24.57 -9.76 -8.06
C LEU A 40 25.55 -10.65 -7.28
N LYS A 41 25.05 -11.65 -6.55
CA LYS A 41 25.89 -12.59 -5.84
C LYS A 41 26.57 -13.62 -6.76
N HIS A 42 26.06 -13.74 -7.95
CA HIS A 42 26.57 -14.66 -8.96
C HIS A 42 27.35 -13.91 -10.01
#